data_2267d449f5ad2010f6e91d3cec706293
#
_entry.id   2267d449f5ad2010f6e91d3cec706293
#
_cell.length_a   1.000
_cell.length_b   1.000
_cell.length_c   1.000
_cell.angle_alpha   90.00
_cell.angle_beta   90.00
_cell.angle_gamma   90.00
#
_symmetry.space_group_name_H-M   'P 1'
#
loop_
_entity.id
_entity.type
_entity.pdbx_description
1 polymer ?
#
loop_
_entity_poly.entity_id
_entity_poly.type
_entity_poly.pdbx_seq_one_letter_code
_entity_poly.pdbx_strand_id
1 'polypeptide(L)'
;MSPWSMPKASSRTLATGAAKAIGEVLPGLKGKLDGIAVRAPVMDGSLVDLVCRVKRTVTKDEVNAAMKAAADGPMKGILEYCTDPIVSCDIIGNPASSVFDSLSTSVMQGDMVKVLSWYDNEWGFSNRVVDALMKLA
;
A
#
# COMPACT_ATOMS: atom_id res chain seq x y z
N MET A 1 -26.39 32.34 3.56
CA MET A 1 -25.03 31.77 3.74
C MET A 1 -25.21 30.37 4.29
N SER A 2 -24.80 29.35 3.52
CA SER A 2 -24.92 27.93 3.91
C SER A 2 -23.92 27.65 5.04
N PRO A 3 -24.31 27.02 6.17
CA PRO A 3 -23.39 26.69 7.27
C PRO A 3 -22.43 25.55 6.93
N TRP A 4 -22.44 25.01 5.72
CA TRP A 4 -21.65 23.86 5.26
C TRP A 4 -20.59 24.26 4.23
N SER A 5 -19.99 25.45 4.31
CA SER A 5 -18.79 25.72 3.54
C SER A 5 -17.62 24.96 4.20
N MET A 6 -17.47 23.70 3.85
CA MET A 6 -16.21 22.99 4.15
C MET A 6 -15.05 23.77 3.52
N PRO A 7 -13.93 23.93 4.23
CA PRO A 7 -12.72 24.45 3.60
C PRO A 7 -12.42 23.56 2.39
N LYS A 8 -12.15 24.19 1.25
CA LYS A 8 -11.78 23.46 0.03
C LYS A 8 -10.55 22.61 0.37
N ALA A 9 -10.76 21.31 0.55
CA ALA A 9 -9.67 20.35 0.67
C ALA A 9 -8.89 20.42 -0.65
N SER A 10 -7.76 21.09 -0.65
CA SER A 10 -6.87 21.13 -1.80
C SER A 10 -6.10 19.82 -1.85
N SER A 11 -6.58 18.85 -2.60
CA SER A 11 -5.76 17.70 -2.99
C SER A 11 -4.63 18.22 -3.89
N ARG A 12 -3.40 17.99 -3.51
CA ARG A 12 -2.23 18.28 -4.32
C ARG A 12 -1.67 17.01 -4.89
N THR A 13 -1.61 16.90 -6.20
CA THR A 13 -0.86 15.86 -6.88
C THR A 13 0.61 16.25 -6.90
N LEU A 14 1.49 15.42 -6.35
CA LEU A 14 2.93 15.62 -6.34
C LEU A 14 3.59 14.47 -7.08
N ALA A 15 4.57 14.79 -7.93
CA ALA A 15 5.47 13.76 -8.43
C ALA A 15 6.21 13.15 -7.23
N THR A 16 6.12 11.83 -7.07
CA THR A 16 6.76 11.14 -5.95
C THR A 16 8.10 10.55 -6.35
N GLY A 17 9.10 10.69 -5.47
CA GLY A 17 10.37 9.95 -5.59
C GLY A 17 10.21 8.45 -5.32
N ALA A 18 9.09 8.01 -4.74
CA ALA A 18 8.86 6.62 -4.35
C ALA A 18 8.90 5.65 -5.55
N ALA A 19 8.24 5.99 -6.66
CA ALA A 19 8.25 5.14 -7.86
C ALA A 19 9.67 5.00 -8.46
N LYS A 20 10.51 6.05 -8.36
CA LYS A 20 11.92 5.99 -8.76
C LYS A 20 12.74 5.15 -7.80
N ALA A 21 12.55 5.31 -6.50
CA ALA A 21 13.25 4.55 -5.47
C ALA A 21 12.99 3.04 -5.56
N ILE A 22 11.78 2.62 -5.90
CA ILE A 22 11.46 1.20 -6.14
C ILE A 22 12.36 0.60 -7.23
N GLY A 23 12.62 1.34 -8.31
CA GLY A 23 13.50 0.89 -9.40
C GLY A 23 14.97 0.74 -8.99
N GLU A 24 15.41 1.42 -7.92
CA GLU A 24 16.76 1.28 -7.37
C GLU A 24 16.87 0.04 -6.47
N VAL A 25 15.84 -0.21 -5.64
CA VAL A 25 15.77 -1.38 -4.74
C VAL A 25 15.44 -2.66 -5.50
N LEU A 26 14.60 -2.58 -6.51
CA LEU A 26 14.18 -3.69 -7.37
C LEU A 26 14.55 -3.41 -8.83
N PRO A 27 15.81 -3.67 -9.25
CA PRO A 27 16.29 -3.30 -10.59
C PRO A 27 15.46 -3.87 -11.74
N GLY A 28 14.83 -5.04 -11.54
CA GLY A 28 13.93 -5.65 -12.53
C GLY A 28 12.66 -4.85 -12.83
N LEU A 29 12.32 -3.87 -11.98
CA LEU A 29 11.17 -2.97 -12.12
C LEU A 29 11.55 -1.56 -12.59
N LYS A 30 12.84 -1.30 -12.80
CA LYS A 30 13.33 0.01 -13.26
C LYS A 30 12.69 0.39 -14.61
N GLY A 31 12.03 1.55 -14.63
CA GLY A 31 11.34 2.06 -15.82
C GLY A 31 10.00 1.36 -16.14
N LYS A 32 9.53 0.44 -15.26
CA LYS A 32 8.24 -0.26 -15.42
C LYS A 32 7.17 0.22 -14.45
N LEU A 33 7.55 1.06 -13.49
CA LEU A 33 6.65 1.65 -12.50
C LEU A 33 6.64 3.15 -12.65
N ASP A 34 5.48 3.72 -12.53
CA ASP A 34 5.26 5.15 -12.39
C ASP A 34 4.17 5.37 -11.34
N GLY A 35 4.09 6.57 -10.79
CA GLY A 35 3.10 6.87 -9.79
C GLY A 35 3.07 8.33 -9.38
N ILE A 36 1.96 8.70 -8.78
CA ILE A 36 1.72 10.03 -8.23
C ILE A 36 1.39 9.90 -6.74
N ALA A 37 1.67 10.94 -5.97
CA ALA A 37 1.19 11.07 -4.61
C ALA A 37 0.01 12.02 -4.58
N VAL A 38 -1.08 11.58 -3.93
CA VAL A 38 -2.26 12.40 -3.67
C VAL A 38 -2.28 12.73 -2.18
N ARG A 39 -2.28 14.02 -1.84
CA ARG A 39 -2.45 14.48 -0.46
C ARG A 39 -3.94 14.60 -0.15
N ALA A 40 -4.39 13.92 0.90
CA ALA A 40 -5.75 13.97 1.40
C ALA A 40 -5.78 14.65 2.79
N PRO A 41 -6.91 15.25 3.19
CA PRO A 41 -7.06 15.89 4.51
C PRO A 41 -7.32 14.84 5.60
N VAL A 42 -6.40 13.90 5.77
CA VAL A 42 -6.37 12.92 6.84
C VAL A 42 -5.19 13.22 7.76
N MET A 43 -5.34 12.92 9.05
CA MET A 43 -4.29 13.24 10.04
C MET A 43 -3.09 12.32 9.88
N ASP A 44 -3.34 11.03 9.66
CA ASP A 44 -2.34 9.99 9.50
C ASP A 44 -2.92 8.83 8.67
N GLY A 45 -2.06 7.90 8.27
CA GLY A 45 -2.42 6.78 7.42
C GLY A 45 -2.33 7.12 5.93
N SER A 46 -1.84 6.16 5.17
CA SER A 46 -1.61 6.26 3.73
C SER A 46 -2.13 5.03 3.01
N LEU A 47 -2.47 5.21 1.74
CA LEU A 47 -2.98 4.14 0.88
C LEU A 47 -2.15 4.06 -0.39
N VAL A 48 -1.70 2.85 -0.73
CA VAL A 48 -1.17 2.51 -2.04
C VAL A 48 -2.29 1.89 -2.87
N ASP A 49 -2.57 2.48 -4.01
CA ASP A 49 -3.44 1.93 -5.07
C ASP A 49 -2.53 1.45 -6.20
N LEU A 50 -2.31 0.14 -6.26
CA LEU A 50 -1.46 -0.48 -7.27
C LEU A 50 -2.30 -1.15 -8.34
N VAL A 51 -2.09 -0.72 -9.59
CA VAL A 51 -2.61 -1.40 -10.77
C VAL A 51 -1.43 -1.96 -11.57
N CYS A 52 -1.46 -3.25 -11.85
CA CYS A 52 -0.41 -3.89 -12.61
C CYS A 52 -0.96 -4.97 -13.55
N ARG A 53 -0.22 -5.21 -14.64
CA ARG A 53 -0.49 -6.34 -15.54
C ARG A 53 0.44 -7.50 -15.19
N VAL A 54 -0.14 -8.66 -14.94
CA VAL A 54 0.61 -9.88 -14.62
C VAL A 54 0.81 -10.75 -15.87
N LYS A 55 1.82 -11.64 -15.85
CA LYS A 55 2.22 -12.43 -17.02
C LYS A 55 1.27 -13.58 -17.35
N ARG A 56 0.40 -13.97 -16.43
CA ARG A 56 -0.57 -15.04 -16.60
C ARG A 56 -1.95 -14.59 -16.19
N THR A 57 -2.96 -15.25 -16.68
CA THR A 57 -4.33 -15.09 -16.19
C THR A 57 -4.41 -15.53 -14.73
N VAL A 58 -5.05 -14.71 -13.91
CA VAL A 58 -5.26 -14.92 -12.47
C VAL A 58 -6.69 -14.58 -12.09
N THR A 59 -7.13 -15.15 -10.97
CA THR A 59 -8.39 -14.77 -10.31
C THR A 59 -8.12 -13.91 -9.08
N LYS A 60 -9.17 -13.23 -8.56
CA LYS A 60 -9.10 -12.51 -7.28
C LYS A 60 -8.62 -13.44 -6.16
N ASP A 61 -9.16 -14.65 -6.10
CA ASP A 61 -8.84 -15.62 -5.03
C ASP A 61 -7.37 -16.07 -5.11
N GLU A 62 -6.81 -16.27 -6.31
CA GLU A 62 -5.40 -16.60 -6.49
C GLU A 62 -4.49 -15.45 -6.02
N VAL A 63 -4.84 -14.20 -6.32
CA VAL A 63 -4.10 -13.03 -5.85
C VAL A 63 -4.16 -12.95 -4.32
N ASN A 64 -5.35 -13.05 -3.74
CA ASN A 64 -5.55 -13.00 -2.30
C ASN A 64 -4.82 -14.16 -1.58
N ALA A 65 -4.87 -15.37 -2.12
CA ALA A 65 -4.16 -16.51 -1.56
C ALA A 65 -2.63 -16.31 -1.57
N ALA A 66 -2.09 -15.75 -2.65
CA ALA A 66 -0.67 -15.45 -2.76
C ALA A 66 -0.23 -14.38 -1.73
N MET A 67 -1.04 -13.32 -1.56
CA MET A 67 -0.77 -12.26 -0.57
C MET A 67 -0.86 -12.80 0.86
N LYS A 68 -1.87 -13.64 1.14
CA LYS A 68 -2.00 -14.31 2.44
C LYS A 68 -0.82 -15.21 2.74
N ALA A 69 -0.40 -16.03 1.79
CA ALA A 69 0.77 -16.89 1.96
C ALA A 69 2.06 -16.10 2.21
N ALA A 70 2.22 -14.93 1.56
CA ALA A 70 3.34 -14.04 1.83
C ALA A 70 3.30 -13.46 3.25
N ALA A 71 2.11 -13.00 3.69
CA ALA A 71 1.90 -12.43 5.03
C ALA A 71 2.12 -13.46 6.15
N ASP A 72 1.64 -14.69 5.97
CA ASP A 72 1.81 -15.79 6.95
C ASP A 72 3.24 -16.35 6.95
N GLY A 73 4.01 -16.13 5.87
CA GLY A 73 5.32 -16.72 5.63
C GLY A 73 6.47 -15.69 5.56
N PRO A 74 7.06 -15.46 4.38
CA PRO A 74 8.32 -14.70 4.26
C PRO A 74 8.21 -13.23 4.63
N MET A 75 7.00 -12.66 4.61
CA MET A 75 6.74 -11.25 4.96
C MET A 75 6.01 -11.08 6.29
N LYS A 76 6.02 -12.12 7.13
CA LYS A 76 5.40 -12.06 8.45
C LYS A 76 5.96 -10.92 9.29
N GLY A 77 5.05 -10.10 9.88
CA GLY A 77 5.39 -8.90 10.64
C GLY A 77 5.72 -7.66 9.79
N ILE A 78 5.78 -7.81 8.45
CA ILE A 78 6.00 -6.72 7.50
C ILE A 78 4.74 -6.47 6.68
N LEU A 79 4.13 -7.54 6.18
CA LEU A 79 2.85 -7.55 5.46
C LEU A 79 1.77 -8.13 6.37
N GLU A 80 0.66 -7.43 6.50
CA GLU A 80 -0.56 -7.91 7.15
C GLU A 80 -1.63 -8.17 6.10
N TYR A 81 -2.38 -9.27 6.26
CA TYR A 81 -3.50 -9.61 5.39
C TYR A 81 -4.81 -9.27 6.10
N CYS A 82 -5.54 -8.28 5.61
CA CYS A 82 -6.78 -7.79 6.21
C CYS A 82 -8.01 -8.29 5.44
N THR A 83 -9.02 -8.73 6.20
CA THR A 83 -10.34 -9.17 5.68
C THR A 83 -11.47 -8.25 6.12
N ASP A 84 -11.15 -7.20 6.89
CA ASP A 84 -12.12 -6.26 7.43
C ASP A 84 -12.24 -5.03 6.53
N PRO A 85 -13.40 -4.36 6.50
CA PRO A 85 -13.60 -3.12 5.76
C PRO A 85 -12.98 -1.94 6.52
N ILE A 86 -11.66 -1.78 6.39
CA ILE A 86 -10.88 -0.75 7.09
C ILE A 86 -10.84 0.58 6.35
N VAL A 87 -10.62 1.66 7.12
CA VAL A 87 -10.41 3.02 6.65
C VAL A 87 -9.14 3.61 7.28
N SER A 88 -8.76 4.83 6.89
CA SER A 88 -7.50 5.46 7.32
C SER A 88 -7.29 5.51 8.84
N CYS A 89 -8.34 5.72 9.64
CA CYS A 89 -8.19 5.77 11.10
C CYS A 89 -7.87 4.41 11.74
N ASP A 90 -8.21 3.31 11.08
CA ASP A 90 -7.96 1.95 11.60
C ASP A 90 -6.48 1.54 11.47
N ILE A 91 -5.72 2.29 10.67
CA ILE A 91 -4.31 2.02 10.38
C ILE A 91 -3.37 2.72 11.36
N ILE A 92 -3.86 3.73 12.06
CA ILE A 92 -3.06 4.53 13.00
C ILE A 92 -2.47 3.62 14.09
N GLY A 93 -1.14 3.64 14.22
CA GLY A 93 -0.40 2.80 15.16
C GLY A 93 -0.16 1.36 14.69
N ASN A 94 -0.56 1.00 13.47
CA ASN A 94 -0.27 -0.34 12.94
C ASN A 94 1.22 -0.45 12.57
N PRO A 95 1.98 -1.43 13.11
CA PRO A 95 3.41 -1.58 12.87
C PRO A 95 3.75 -2.20 11.51
N ALA A 96 2.78 -2.75 10.79
CA ALA A 96 3.03 -3.36 9.49
C ALA A 96 3.45 -2.30 8.47
N SER A 97 4.37 -2.64 7.57
CA SER A 97 4.74 -1.77 6.45
C SER A 97 3.66 -1.71 5.38
N SER A 98 2.78 -2.71 5.35
CA SER A 98 1.72 -2.84 4.36
C SER A 98 0.60 -3.70 4.94
N VAL A 99 -0.61 -3.17 5.00
CA VAL A 99 -1.84 -3.88 5.37
C VAL A 99 -2.64 -4.08 4.09
N PHE A 100 -2.57 -5.28 3.55
CA PHE A 100 -3.22 -5.64 2.29
C PHE A 100 -4.73 -5.78 2.47
N ASP A 101 -5.50 -4.97 1.78
CA ASP A 101 -6.96 -4.99 1.78
C ASP A 101 -7.48 -6.03 0.78
N SER A 102 -7.79 -7.22 1.27
CA SER A 102 -8.24 -8.33 0.42
C SER A 102 -9.64 -8.13 -0.17
N LEU A 103 -10.47 -7.29 0.47
CA LEU A 103 -11.82 -7.00 -0.02
C LEU A 103 -11.77 -6.17 -1.30
N SER A 104 -10.81 -5.26 -1.39
CA SER A 104 -10.63 -4.32 -2.51
C SER A 104 -9.84 -4.90 -3.69
N THR A 105 -9.37 -6.15 -3.61
CA THR A 105 -8.71 -6.80 -4.75
C THR A 105 -9.66 -6.95 -5.93
N SER A 106 -9.22 -6.52 -7.10
CA SER A 106 -9.96 -6.63 -8.36
C SER A 106 -9.06 -7.17 -9.48
N VAL A 107 -9.63 -7.99 -10.35
CA VAL A 107 -8.97 -8.52 -11.54
C VAL A 107 -9.82 -8.23 -12.75
N MET A 108 -9.26 -7.55 -13.74
CA MET A 108 -9.91 -7.21 -15.01
C MET A 108 -9.22 -7.94 -16.15
N GLN A 109 -9.99 -8.45 -17.11
CA GLN A 109 -9.50 -9.15 -18.29
C GLN A 109 -8.56 -10.34 -17.98
N GLY A 110 -8.55 -10.80 -16.72
CA GLY A 110 -7.76 -11.92 -16.27
C GLY A 110 -6.27 -11.62 -15.98
N ASP A 111 -5.72 -10.52 -16.47
CA ASP A 111 -4.30 -10.18 -16.29
C ASP A 111 -4.04 -8.80 -15.68
N MET A 112 -5.05 -7.95 -15.60
CA MET A 112 -4.93 -6.64 -14.96
C MET A 112 -5.42 -6.72 -13.51
N VAL A 113 -4.49 -6.63 -12.58
CA VAL A 113 -4.73 -6.74 -11.14
C VAL A 113 -4.69 -5.35 -10.52
N LYS A 114 -5.69 -5.06 -9.70
CA LYS A 114 -5.73 -3.89 -8.81
C LYS A 114 -5.76 -4.36 -7.38
N VAL A 115 -4.88 -3.81 -6.55
CA VAL A 115 -4.82 -4.06 -5.11
C VAL A 115 -4.67 -2.77 -4.34
N LEU A 116 -5.22 -2.75 -3.14
CA LEU A 116 -5.08 -1.66 -2.19
C LEU A 116 -4.26 -2.14 -0.99
N SER A 117 -3.40 -1.28 -0.49
CA SER A 117 -2.62 -1.55 0.71
C SER A 117 -2.50 -0.29 1.55
N TRP A 118 -2.88 -0.42 2.81
CA TRP A 118 -2.82 0.64 3.80
C TRP A 118 -1.52 0.58 4.60
N TYR A 119 -1.08 1.70 5.13
CA TYR A 119 0.05 1.76 6.05
C TYR A 119 0.02 3.05 6.87
N ASP A 120 0.48 2.95 8.11
CA ASP A 120 0.87 4.11 8.91
C ASP A 120 2.27 4.54 8.46
N ASN A 121 2.35 5.71 7.80
CA ASN A 121 3.58 6.18 7.19
C ASN A 121 4.67 6.58 8.19
N GLU A 122 4.32 6.78 9.45
CA GLU A 122 5.27 7.11 10.53
C GLU A 122 5.60 5.87 11.37
N TRP A 123 4.57 5.19 11.87
CA TRP A 123 4.76 4.05 12.77
C TRP A 123 5.35 2.82 12.09
N GLY A 124 4.85 2.47 10.92
CA GLY A 124 5.37 1.34 10.14
C GLY A 124 6.86 1.53 9.79
N PHE A 125 7.25 2.74 9.34
CA PHE A 125 8.64 3.05 9.04
C PHE A 125 9.52 2.99 10.29
N SER A 126 9.09 3.55 11.42
CA SER A 126 9.82 3.55 12.69
C SER A 126 10.11 2.12 13.17
N ASN A 127 9.13 1.22 13.05
CA ASN A 127 9.33 -0.20 13.34
C ASN A 127 10.39 -0.84 12.42
N ARG A 128 10.39 -0.53 11.13
CA ARG A 128 11.42 -1.04 10.19
C ARG A 128 12.81 -0.53 10.49
N VAL A 129 12.96 0.69 11.00
CA VAL A 129 14.26 1.20 11.46
C VAL A 129 14.79 0.37 12.65
N VAL A 130 13.92 0.06 13.61
CA VAL A 130 14.28 -0.81 14.75
C VAL A 130 14.68 -2.21 14.26
N ASP A 131 13.87 -2.81 13.37
CA ASP A 131 14.19 -4.13 12.80
C ASP A 131 15.54 -4.15 12.07
N ALA A 132 15.88 -3.07 11.35
CA ALA A 132 17.16 -2.95 10.67
C ALA A 132 18.34 -2.87 11.68
N LEU A 133 18.17 -2.09 12.74
CA LEU A 133 19.17 -1.99 13.81
C LEU A 133 19.40 -3.35 14.50
N MET A 134 18.33 -4.09 14.79
CA MET A 134 18.42 -5.42 15.39
C MET A 134 19.13 -6.45 14.50
N LYS A 135 19.14 -6.25 13.18
CA LYS A 135 19.88 -7.11 12.24
C LYS A 135 21.36 -6.77 12.13
N LEU A 136 21.75 -5.58 12.55
CA LEU A 136 23.14 -5.11 12.52
C LEU A 136 23.88 -5.37 13.85
N ALA A 137 23.14 -5.66 14.91
CA ALA A 137 23.66 -6.01 16.23
C ALA A 137 23.94 -7.50 16.35
#